data_ba12f0493fca4c1b181188a90d6737ca
#
_entry.id   ba12f0493fca4c1b181188a90d6737ca
#
_cell.length_a   1.000
_cell.length_b   1.000
_cell.length_c   1.000
_cell.angle_alpha   90.00
_cell.angle_beta   90.00
_cell.angle_gamma   90.00
#
_symmetry.space_group_name_H-M   'P 1'
#
loop_
_entity.id
_entity.type
_entity.pdbx_description
1 polymer ?
#
loop_
_entity_poly.entity_id
_entity_poly.type
_entity_poly.pdbx_seq_one_letter_code
_entity_poly.pdbx_strand_id
1 'polypeptide(L)'
;RPQLFDLTSLQREANSKFGFSAKTTLSLAKSLYERHKALTYPRTDSRYLPADYVGVAHKTFAMLAACSQRHLAPHAQTAIDKGYIKPTRRVFDDSKVSDHFAIIPTLQEPGALSEAEQKIYDLVVRRFMAVFFPSAEFTVTTRISQVAGHHFKSEGKVLVNPGWLAIYGKEAAAEVSE
;
A
#
# COMPACT_ATOMS: atom_id res chain seq x y z
N ARG A 1 9.58 4.12 1.28
CA ARG A 1 8.60 3.01 1.25
C ARG A 1 7.57 3.20 2.35
N PRO A 2 6.29 2.93 2.08
CA PRO A 2 5.26 2.98 3.10
C PRO A 2 5.37 1.79 4.08
N GLN A 3 4.68 1.92 5.21
CA GLN A 3 4.47 0.83 6.16
C GLN A 3 3.03 0.35 6.10
N LEU A 4 2.76 -0.83 6.65
CA LEU A 4 1.39 -1.31 6.81
C LEU A 4 0.61 -0.40 7.76
N PHE A 5 -0.71 -0.47 7.71
CA PHE A 5 -1.57 0.34 8.57
C PHE A 5 -1.74 -0.26 9.96
N ASP A 6 -1.63 0.57 10.99
CA ASP A 6 -2.34 0.42 12.25
C ASP A 6 -3.65 1.21 12.15
N LEU A 7 -4.46 1.18 13.20
CA LEU A 7 -5.73 1.90 13.18
C LEU A 7 -5.55 3.42 13.00
N THR A 8 -4.62 4.00 13.74
CA THR A 8 -4.39 5.45 13.72
C THR A 8 -3.96 5.92 12.34
N SER A 9 -3.02 5.23 11.70
CA SER A 9 -2.55 5.59 10.36
C SER A 9 -3.63 5.39 9.30
N LEU A 10 -4.45 4.35 9.43
CA LEU A 10 -5.58 4.13 8.53
C LEU A 10 -6.61 5.26 8.65
N GLN A 11 -6.97 5.64 9.88
CA GLN A 11 -7.90 6.74 10.13
C GLN A 11 -7.39 8.06 9.57
N ARG A 12 -6.09 8.33 9.74
CA ARG A 12 -5.44 9.55 9.24
C ARG A 12 -5.45 9.60 7.71
N GLU A 13 -5.11 8.51 7.07
CA GLU A 13 -5.07 8.40 5.61
C GLU A 13 -6.48 8.52 5.01
N ALA A 14 -7.47 7.86 5.59
CA ALA A 14 -8.86 7.93 5.14
C ALA A 14 -9.43 9.33 5.29
N ASN A 15 -9.08 10.04 6.35
CA ASN A 15 -9.47 11.44 6.52
C ASN A 15 -8.85 12.33 5.45
N SER A 16 -7.56 12.14 5.19
CA SER A 16 -6.83 12.93 4.20
C SER A 16 -7.37 12.72 2.77
N LYS A 17 -7.66 11.48 2.40
CA LYS A 17 -8.08 11.13 1.03
C LYS A 17 -9.57 11.29 0.78
N PHE A 18 -10.39 10.95 1.76
CA PHE A 18 -11.84 10.83 1.59
C PHE A 18 -12.65 11.75 2.50
N GLY A 19 -11.99 12.41 3.45
CA GLY A 19 -12.68 13.23 4.44
C GLY A 19 -13.46 12.43 5.49
N PHE A 20 -13.18 11.13 5.63
CA PHE A 20 -13.84 10.28 6.62
C PHE A 20 -13.34 10.60 8.02
N SER A 21 -14.29 10.71 8.98
CA SER A 21 -13.91 10.83 10.39
C SER A 21 -13.25 9.56 10.90
N ALA A 22 -12.52 9.67 12.00
CA ALA A 22 -11.91 8.51 12.65
C ALA A 22 -12.97 7.46 13.01
N LYS A 23 -14.11 7.88 13.52
CA LYS A 23 -15.24 7.01 13.87
C LYS A 23 -15.81 6.29 12.65
N THR A 24 -16.01 7.00 11.54
CA THR A 24 -16.51 6.41 10.29
C THR A 24 -15.51 5.38 9.75
N THR A 25 -14.23 5.71 9.73
CA THR A 25 -13.19 4.79 9.27
C THR A 25 -13.14 3.52 10.10
N LEU A 26 -13.21 3.63 11.42
CA LEU A 26 -13.27 2.46 12.30
C LEU A 26 -14.51 1.62 12.04
N SER A 27 -15.66 2.24 11.87
CA SER A 27 -16.91 1.54 11.59
C SER A 27 -16.84 0.75 10.28
N LEU A 28 -16.28 1.36 9.23
CA LEU A 28 -16.08 0.70 7.93
C LEU A 28 -15.09 -0.45 8.02
N ALA A 29 -13.98 -0.26 8.72
CA ALA A 29 -12.97 -1.30 8.92
C ALA A 29 -13.54 -2.46 9.73
N LYS A 30 -14.35 -2.19 10.74
CA LYS A 30 -15.05 -3.22 11.52
C LYS A 30 -16.03 -4.01 10.66
N SER A 31 -16.78 -3.35 9.80
CA SER A 31 -17.70 -3.99 8.86
C SER A 31 -16.94 -4.94 7.92
N LEU A 32 -15.81 -4.50 7.39
CA LEU A 32 -14.94 -5.31 6.53
C LEU A 32 -14.35 -6.50 7.27
N TYR A 33 -14.08 -6.36 8.55
CA TYR A 33 -13.57 -7.43 9.41
C TYR A 33 -14.67 -8.41 9.83
N GLU A 34 -15.76 -7.93 10.38
CA GLU A 34 -16.80 -8.75 11.00
C GLU A 34 -17.79 -9.33 9.97
N ARG A 35 -18.26 -8.48 9.07
CA ARG A 35 -19.31 -8.81 8.10
C ARG A 35 -18.77 -9.46 6.85
N HIS A 36 -17.75 -8.87 6.26
CA HIS A 36 -17.16 -9.35 5.00
C HIS A 36 -15.97 -10.28 5.21
N LYS A 37 -15.39 -10.28 6.39
CA LYS A 37 -14.19 -11.06 6.74
C LYS A 37 -13.04 -10.83 5.74
N ALA A 38 -12.98 -9.63 5.20
CA ALA A 38 -12.03 -9.24 4.15
C ALA A 38 -10.78 -8.55 4.68
N LEU A 39 -10.82 -8.04 5.93
CA LEU A 39 -9.68 -7.42 6.60
C LEU A 39 -9.38 -8.11 7.92
N THR A 40 -8.15 -7.98 8.39
CA THR A 40 -7.75 -8.41 9.72
C THR A 40 -8.28 -7.44 10.78
N TYR A 41 -8.15 -7.79 12.05
CA TYR A 41 -8.70 -7.03 13.17
C TYR A 41 -8.21 -5.57 13.16
N PRO A 42 -9.14 -4.58 13.10
CA PRO A 42 -8.75 -3.20 12.85
C PRO A 42 -8.25 -2.43 14.07
N ARG A 43 -8.57 -2.87 15.29
CA ARG A 43 -8.10 -2.19 16.50
C ARG A 43 -6.71 -2.71 16.88
N THR A 44 -5.71 -2.22 16.17
CA THR A 44 -4.32 -2.61 16.37
C THR A 44 -3.42 -1.38 16.34
N ASP A 45 -2.35 -1.41 17.10
CA ASP A 45 -1.29 -0.42 17.10
C ASP A 45 -0.03 -0.90 16.38
N SER A 46 -0.06 -2.11 15.86
CA SER A 46 1.07 -2.70 15.13
C SER A 46 1.00 -2.40 13.64
N ARG A 47 2.16 -2.11 13.05
CA ARG A 47 2.37 -1.92 11.60
C ARG A 47 3.18 -3.05 10.99
N TYR A 48 3.26 -4.19 11.67
CA TYR A 48 4.10 -5.32 11.30
C TYR A 48 3.27 -6.60 11.28
N LEU A 49 3.83 -7.61 10.62
CA LEU A 49 3.26 -8.96 10.58
C LEU A 49 4.18 -9.92 11.35
N PRO A 50 3.61 -11.01 11.89
CA PRO A 50 4.43 -12.07 12.47
C PRO A 50 5.36 -12.70 11.44
N ALA A 51 6.52 -13.17 11.88
CA ALA A 51 7.52 -13.78 10.98
C ALA A 51 6.97 -14.98 10.21
N ASP A 52 6.06 -15.75 10.80
CA ASP A 52 5.43 -16.91 10.18
C ASP A 52 4.32 -16.57 9.18
N TYR A 53 4.03 -15.29 8.99
CA TYR A 53 2.94 -14.83 8.12
C TYR A 53 3.36 -14.70 6.64
N VAL A 54 4.61 -14.98 6.30
CA VAL A 54 5.13 -14.89 4.92
C VAL A 54 4.32 -15.78 3.96
N GLY A 55 4.05 -17.03 4.37
CA GLY A 55 3.24 -17.94 3.55
C GLY A 55 1.82 -17.44 3.33
N VAL A 56 1.21 -16.85 4.34
CA VAL A 56 -0.12 -16.24 4.24
C VAL A 56 -0.08 -15.03 3.30
N ALA A 57 0.98 -14.22 3.36
CA ALA A 57 1.15 -13.10 2.45
C ALA A 57 1.21 -13.56 0.97
N HIS A 58 1.94 -14.62 0.68
CA HIS A 58 1.96 -15.22 -0.66
C HIS A 58 0.57 -15.65 -1.12
N LYS A 59 -0.19 -16.33 -0.26
CA LYS A 59 -1.57 -16.75 -0.56
C LYS A 59 -2.50 -15.56 -0.75
N THR A 60 -2.32 -14.50 0.03
CA THR A 60 -3.11 -13.28 -0.09
C THR A 60 -2.88 -12.62 -1.45
N PHE A 61 -1.63 -12.53 -1.90
CA PHE A 61 -1.32 -12.01 -3.23
C PHE A 61 -1.92 -12.88 -4.34
N ALA A 62 -1.89 -14.21 -4.18
CA ALA A 62 -2.52 -15.11 -5.15
C ALA A 62 -4.03 -14.89 -5.23
N MET A 63 -4.71 -14.70 -4.10
CA MET A 63 -6.13 -14.37 -4.05
C MET A 63 -6.40 -13.03 -4.74
N LEU A 64 -5.61 -12.00 -4.47
CA LEU A 64 -5.77 -10.67 -5.06
C LEU A 64 -5.56 -10.70 -6.58
N ALA A 65 -4.58 -11.48 -7.06
CA ALA A 65 -4.32 -11.64 -8.48
C ALA A 65 -5.48 -12.32 -9.22
N ALA A 66 -6.19 -13.22 -8.55
CA ALA A 66 -7.31 -13.96 -9.10
C ALA A 66 -8.69 -13.30 -8.85
N CYS A 67 -8.74 -12.24 -8.04
CA CYS A 67 -10.00 -11.62 -7.63
C CYS A 67 -10.66 -10.82 -8.77
N SER A 68 -11.94 -10.53 -8.59
CA SER A 68 -12.74 -9.78 -9.57
C SER A 68 -12.42 -8.29 -9.62
N GLN A 69 -11.64 -7.78 -8.67
CA GLN A 69 -11.29 -6.36 -8.60
C GLN A 69 -10.13 -6.03 -9.53
N ARG A 70 -10.45 -5.71 -10.76
CA ARG A 70 -9.49 -5.53 -11.86
C ARG A 70 -8.49 -4.40 -11.65
N HIS A 71 -8.81 -3.43 -10.82
CA HIS A 71 -7.89 -2.32 -10.52
C HIS A 71 -6.78 -2.73 -9.53
N LEU A 72 -6.94 -3.85 -8.84
CA LEU A 72 -5.97 -4.37 -7.87
C LEU A 72 -5.22 -5.60 -8.40
N ALA A 73 -5.91 -6.48 -9.12
CA ALA A 73 -5.38 -7.77 -9.56
C ALA A 73 -4.07 -7.68 -10.36
N PRO A 74 -3.88 -6.75 -11.32
CA PRO A 74 -2.62 -6.65 -12.07
C PRO A 74 -1.40 -6.35 -11.20
N HIS A 75 -1.56 -5.55 -10.17
CA HIS A 75 -0.46 -5.22 -9.25
C HIS A 75 -0.06 -6.44 -8.41
N ALA A 76 -1.03 -7.21 -7.95
CA ALA A 76 -0.76 -8.46 -7.23
C ALA A 76 -0.05 -9.47 -8.14
N GLN A 77 -0.47 -9.60 -9.37
CA GLN A 77 0.18 -10.49 -10.34
C GLN A 77 1.63 -10.06 -10.61
N THR A 78 1.88 -8.77 -10.75
CA THR A 78 3.23 -8.23 -10.93
C THR A 78 4.14 -8.60 -9.76
N ALA A 79 3.64 -8.47 -8.52
CA ALA A 79 4.41 -8.83 -7.33
C ALA A 79 4.77 -10.31 -7.30
N ILE A 80 3.84 -11.18 -7.70
CA ILE A 80 4.07 -12.62 -7.78
C ILE A 80 5.12 -12.94 -8.85
N ASP A 81 4.95 -12.40 -10.05
CA ASP A 81 5.82 -12.67 -11.20
C ASP A 81 7.26 -12.20 -10.96
N LYS A 82 7.42 -11.08 -10.28
CA LYS A 82 8.73 -10.50 -9.98
C LYS A 82 9.31 -10.95 -8.63
N GLY A 83 8.58 -11.75 -7.86
CA GLY A 83 9.05 -12.26 -6.58
C GLY A 83 9.24 -11.19 -5.51
N TYR A 84 8.37 -10.20 -5.45
CA TYR A 84 8.48 -9.09 -4.49
C TYR A 84 8.13 -9.47 -3.05
N ILE A 85 7.41 -10.59 -2.85
CA ILE A 85 6.97 -11.01 -1.52
C ILE A 85 8.13 -11.70 -0.80
N LYS A 86 8.89 -10.94 -0.01
CA LYS A 86 10.08 -11.41 0.69
C LYS A 86 9.95 -11.24 2.20
N PRO A 87 10.57 -12.13 3.00
CA PRO A 87 10.50 -12.07 4.46
C PRO A 87 11.45 -11.00 5.03
N THR A 88 11.18 -9.74 4.74
CA THR A 88 12.00 -8.63 5.25
C THR A 88 11.55 -8.22 6.66
N ARG A 89 12.50 -7.87 7.53
CA ARG A 89 12.21 -7.40 8.90
C ARG A 89 11.42 -6.10 8.93
N ARG A 90 11.45 -5.37 7.87
CA ARG A 90 10.67 -4.14 7.73
C ARG A 90 9.16 -4.40 7.78
N VAL A 91 8.73 -5.59 7.40
CA VAL A 91 7.33 -6.01 7.36
C VAL A 91 7.06 -7.11 8.40
N PHE A 92 7.95 -8.08 8.51
CA PHE A 92 7.79 -9.26 9.36
C PHE A 92 8.72 -9.16 10.55
N ASP A 93 8.19 -8.77 11.71
CA ASP A 93 8.96 -8.61 12.93
C ASP A 93 8.11 -8.95 14.15
N ASP A 94 8.33 -10.13 14.72
CA ASP A 94 7.59 -10.61 15.89
C ASP A 94 7.74 -9.68 17.10
N SER A 95 8.87 -8.99 17.23
CA SER A 95 9.10 -8.07 18.35
C SER A 95 8.22 -6.83 18.30
N LYS A 96 7.62 -6.54 17.14
CA LYS A 96 6.73 -5.40 16.90
C LYS A 96 5.26 -5.80 16.85
N VAL A 97 4.95 -7.04 17.11
CA VAL A 97 3.60 -7.60 17.16
C VAL A 97 3.30 -8.01 18.59
N SER A 98 2.15 -7.58 19.11
CA SER A 98 1.66 -8.02 20.42
C SER A 98 0.44 -8.94 20.24
N ASP A 99 -0.72 -8.56 20.76
CA ASP A 99 -1.95 -9.33 20.63
C ASP A 99 -2.49 -9.34 19.19
N HIS A 100 -2.22 -8.27 18.46
CA HIS A 100 -2.67 -8.06 17.09
C HIS A 100 -1.53 -7.57 16.20
N PHE A 101 -1.67 -7.81 14.91
CA PHE A 101 -0.73 -7.33 13.89
C PHE A 101 -1.41 -6.28 12.99
N ALA A 102 -0.69 -5.81 11.98
CA ALA A 102 -1.17 -4.76 11.08
C ALA A 102 -2.47 -5.12 10.37
N ILE A 103 -3.19 -4.10 9.91
CA ILE A 103 -4.42 -4.27 9.13
C ILE A 103 -4.04 -4.63 7.70
N ILE A 104 -4.40 -5.85 7.27
CA ILE A 104 -4.13 -6.35 5.93
C ILE A 104 -5.38 -7.07 5.38
N PRO A 105 -5.47 -7.27 4.05
CA PRO A 105 -6.54 -8.10 3.51
C PRO A 105 -6.36 -9.55 3.92
N THR A 106 -7.48 -10.25 4.09
CA THR A 106 -7.50 -11.69 4.37
C THR A 106 -7.52 -12.49 3.07
N LEU A 107 -7.54 -13.82 3.19
CA LEU A 107 -7.68 -14.72 2.05
C LEU A 107 -9.10 -14.73 1.48
N GLN A 108 -10.05 -14.12 2.17
CA GLN A 108 -11.44 -14.04 1.74
C GLN A 108 -11.62 -12.92 0.72
N GLU A 109 -12.04 -13.27 -0.49
CA GLU A 109 -12.44 -12.27 -1.47
C GLU A 109 -13.71 -11.58 -0.99
N PRO A 110 -13.75 -10.24 -0.92
CA PRO A 110 -14.95 -9.55 -0.50
C PRO A 110 -16.06 -9.68 -1.53
N GLY A 111 -17.30 -9.82 -1.06
CA GLY A 111 -18.48 -9.77 -1.92
C GLY A 111 -18.82 -8.34 -2.33
N ALA A 112 -20.11 -8.04 -2.43
CA ALA A 112 -20.56 -6.70 -2.74
C ALA A 112 -20.26 -5.75 -1.56
N LEU A 113 -19.45 -4.73 -1.79
CA LEU A 113 -19.11 -3.69 -0.83
C LEU A 113 -19.85 -2.40 -1.16
N SER A 114 -20.19 -1.63 -0.12
CA SER A 114 -20.65 -0.26 -0.32
C SER A 114 -19.51 0.58 -0.89
N GLU A 115 -19.82 1.73 -1.46
CA GLU A 115 -18.81 2.64 -1.98
C GLU A 115 -17.77 3.03 -0.91
N ALA A 116 -18.23 3.32 0.30
CA ALA A 116 -17.33 3.68 1.40
C ALA A 116 -16.49 2.49 1.86
N GLU A 117 -17.07 1.30 1.97
CA GLU A 117 -16.33 0.08 2.29
C GLU A 117 -15.28 -0.24 1.23
N GLN A 118 -15.61 -0.07 -0.05
CA GLN A 118 -14.67 -0.28 -1.15
C GLN A 118 -13.48 0.66 -1.05
N LYS A 119 -13.70 1.92 -0.68
CA LYS A 119 -12.62 2.90 -0.50
C LYS A 119 -11.64 2.47 0.60
N ILE A 120 -12.15 2.01 1.74
CA ILE A 120 -11.29 1.53 2.85
C ILE A 120 -10.58 0.25 2.45
N TYR A 121 -11.25 -0.69 1.81
CA TYR A 121 -10.66 -1.94 1.33
C TYR A 121 -9.51 -1.65 0.34
N ASP A 122 -9.75 -0.79 -0.64
CA ASP A 122 -8.72 -0.39 -1.61
C ASP A 122 -7.51 0.25 -0.94
N LEU A 123 -7.76 1.11 0.04
CA LEU A 123 -6.70 1.78 0.79
C LEU A 123 -5.78 0.77 1.48
N VAL A 124 -6.37 -0.21 2.16
CA VAL A 124 -5.64 -1.26 2.87
C VAL A 124 -4.90 -2.18 1.91
N VAL A 125 -5.57 -2.64 0.85
CA VAL A 125 -4.97 -3.54 -0.14
C VAL A 125 -3.80 -2.88 -0.87
N ARG A 126 -3.97 -1.64 -1.28
CA ARG A 126 -2.90 -0.88 -1.96
C ARG A 126 -1.69 -0.70 -1.06
N ARG A 127 -1.90 -0.40 0.22
CA ARG A 127 -0.82 -0.29 1.19
C ARG A 127 -0.13 -1.63 1.43
N PHE A 128 -0.91 -2.70 1.55
CA PHE A 128 -0.38 -4.06 1.70
C PHE A 128 0.52 -4.43 0.52
N MET A 129 0.09 -4.18 -0.70
CA MET A 129 0.91 -4.44 -1.87
C MET A 129 2.14 -3.52 -1.93
N ALA A 130 1.96 -2.24 -1.61
CA ALA A 130 3.01 -1.24 -1.71
C ALA A 130 4.23 -1.55 -0.84
N VAL A 131 4.03 -2.15 0.35
CA VAL A 131 5.14 -2.47 1.25
C VAL A 131 6.05 -3.57 0.72
N PHE A 132 5.57 -4.40 -0.19
CA PHE A 132 6.36 -5.46 -0.83
C PHE A 132 7.01 -5.01 -2.14
N PHE A 133 6.49 -3.97 -2.79
CA PHE A 133 7.09 -3.42 -3.99
C PHE A 133 8.42 -2.74 -3.65
N PRO A 134 9.38 -2.71 -4.60
CA PRO A 134 10.64 -2.03 -4.35
C PRO A 134 10.45 -0.53 -4.20
N SER A 135 11.48 0.15 -3.70
CA SER A 135 11.50 1.60 -3.63
C SER A 135 11.35 2.19 -5.03
N ALA A 136 10.65 3.31 -5.14
CA ALA A 136 10.60 4.05 -6.39
C ALA A 136 12.00 4.53 -6.76
N GLU A 137 12.39 4.37 -8.02
CA GLU A 137 13.68 4.79 -8.54
C GLU A 137 13.51 6.03 -9.40
N PHE A 138 14.27 7.08 -9.08
CA PHE A 138 14.29 8.33 -9.82
C PHE A 138 15.69 8.57 -10.35
N THR A 139 15.78 9.08 -11.58
CA THR A 139 17.03 9.62 -12.11
C THR A 139 17.01 11.12 -11.92
N VAL A 140 18.00 11.62 -11.17
CA VAL A 140 18.22 13.07 -11.06
C VAL A 140 19.07 13.49 -12.26
N THR A 141 18.46 14.24 -13.18
CA THR A 141 19.17 14.79 -14.32
C THR A 141 19.57 16.21 -14.00
N THR A 142 20.86 16.45 -13.82
CA THR A 142 21.42 17.78 -13.68
C THR A 142 21.90 18.21 -15.05
N ARG A 143 21.21 19.19 -15.66
CA ARG A 143 21.64 19.83 -16.89
C ARG A 143 22.27 21.17 -16.57
N ILE A 144 23.54 21.32 -16.92
CA ILE A 144 24.21 22.60 -16.92
C ILE A 144 24.18 23.09 -18.36
N SER A 145 23.31 24.08 -18.62
CA SER A 145 23.28 24.76 -19.92
C SER A 145 24.02 26.07 -19.79
N GLN A 146 25.05 26.24 -20.58
CA GLN A 146 25.78 27.49 -20.69
C GLN A 146 25.30 28.24 -21.93
N VAL A 147 24.53 29.30 -21.73
CA VAL A 147 24.08 30.17 -22.81
C VAL A 147 24.46 31.58 -22.46
N ALA A 148 25.23 32.24 -23.31
CA ALA A 148 25.67 33.65 -23.17
C ALA A 148 26.32 33.96 -21.80
N GLY A 149 27.13 33.02 -21.27
CA GLY A 149 27.83 33.19 -20.01
C GLY A 149 27.01 32.95 -18.76
N HIS A 150 25.75 32.58 -18.90
CA HIS A 150 24.88 32.22 -17.78
C HIS A 150 24.81 30.71 -17.61
N HIS A 151 24.94 30.26 -16.36
CA HIS A 151 24.77 28.85 -16.00
C HIS A 151 23.36 28.62 -15.45
N PHE A 152 22.60 27.78 -16.13
CA PHE A 152 21.32 27.33 -15.65
C PHE A 152 21.47 25.91 -15.11
N LYS A 153 21.21 25.74 -13.82
CA LYS A 153 21.11 24.43 -13.21
C LYS A 153 19.65 24.05 -13.12
N SER A 154 19.21 23.13 -13.96
CA SER A 154 17.88 22.56 -13.88
C SER A 154 18.00 21.12 -13.35
N GLU A 155 17.40 20.87 -12.19
CA GLU A 155 17.27 19.54 -11.62
C GLU A 155 15.86 19.02 -11.92
N GLY A 156 15.77 17.95 -12.70
CA GLY A 156 14.54 17.23 -12.94
C GLY A 156 14.65 15.80 -12.40
N LYS A 157 13.67 15.36 -11.62
CA LYS A 157 13.55 13.95 -11.25
C LYS A 157 12.74 13.23 -12.32
N VAL A 158 13.34 12.24 -12.96
CA VAL A 158 12.66 11.36 -13.91
C VAL A 158 12.40 10.02 -13.24
N LEU A 159 11.15 9.59 -13.23
CA LEU A 159 10.77 8.30 -12.69
C LEU A 159 11.26 7.19 -13.63
N VAL A 160 12.28 6.44 -13.19
CA VAL A 160 12.85 5.32 -13.95
C VAL A 160 12.10 4.02 -13.63
N ASN A 161 11.83 3.79 -12.35
CA ASN A 161 11.07 2.64 -11.88
C ASN A 161 10.05 3.12 -10.85
N PRO A 162 8.75 2.97 -11.12
CA PRO A 162 7.73 3.44 -10.18
C PRO A 162 7.74 2.69 -8.85
N GLY A 163 8.21 1.43 -8.80
CA GLY A 163 8.18 0.66 -7.58
C GLY A 163 6.78 0.68 -6.96
N TRP A 164 6.69 0.96 -5.66
CA TRP A 164 5.42 1.03 -4.95
C TRP A 164 4.48 2.13 -5.46
N LEU A 165 5.00 3.18 -6.12
CA LEU A 165 4.17 4.26 -6.69
C LEU A 165 3.27 3.77 -7.82
N ALA A 166 3.62 2.69 -8.50
CA ALA A 166 2.79 2.10 -9.57
C ALA A 166 1.39 1.72 -9.07
N ILE A 167 1.29 1.32 -7.79
CA ILE A 167 0.03 0.92 -7.17
C ILE A 167 -0.95 2.09 -7.04
N TYR A 168 -0.42 3.30 -6.82
CA TYR A 168 -1.21 4.52 -6.65
C TYR A 168 -1.46 5.29 -7.95
N GLY A 169 -0.82 4.88 -9.06
CA GLY A 169 -1.01 5.46 -10.37
C GLY A 169 -0.15 6.70 -10.65
N LYS A 170 -0.36 7.28 -11.84
CA LYS A 170 0.48 8.38 -12.35
C LYS A 170 0.41 9.65 -11.51
N GLU A 171 -0.75 9.93 -10.91
CA GLU A 171 -0.95 11.14 -10.10
C GLU A 171 -0.03 11.18 -8.89
N ALA A 172 0.08 10.07 -8.16
CA ALA A 172 0.98 9.97 -7.03
C ALA A 172 2.45 10.09 -7.44
N ALA A 173 2.83 9.54 -8.59
CA ALA A 173 4.18 9.66 -9.14
C ALA A 173 4.50 11.12 -9.52
N ALA A 174 3.53 11.85 -10.05
CA ALA A 174 3.68 13.27 -10.40
C ALA A 174 3.89 14.14 -9.15
N GLU A 175 3.15 13.89 -8.07
CA GLU A 175 3.30 14.61 -6.81
C GLU A 175 4.69 14.47 -6.19
N VAL A 176 5.32 13.33 -6.37
CA VAL A 176 6.66 13.06 -5.81
C VAL A 176 7.77 13.62 -6.69
N SER A 177 7.50 13.87 -7.96
CA SER A 177 8.51 14.33 -8.93
C SER A 177 8.63 15.86 -9.02
N GLU A 178 7.80 16.63 -8.34
CA GLU A 178 7.88 18.10 -8.29
C GLU A 178 8.84 18.62 -7.20
#